data_ce466ba7ffbd9a16a31424d0cc41717f
#
_entry.id   ce466ba7ffbd9a16a31424d0cc41717f
#
_cell.length_a   1.000
_cell.length_b   1.000
_cell.length_c   1.000
_cell.angle_alpha   90.00
_cell.angle_beta   90.00
_cell.angle_gamma   90.00
#
_symmetry.space_group_name_H-M   'P 1'
#
loop_
_entity.id
_entity.type
_entity.pdbx_description
1 polymer ?
#
loop_
_entity_poly.entity_id
_entity_poly.type
_entity_poly.pdbx_seq_one_letter_code
_entity_poly.pdbx_strand_id
1 'polypeptide(L)'
;ASFPNAAPAAAEATPADAIAWRDYFADARLREVIALALANNRDLRVAALNIEQARAQYRIQRADLYPAVGASGGQTAQRLPDDSGDGDVSRTYSATIGFSAYELDFFGRIRSLNAQALETYLGTEEARRSAQISLVAEVVNAWLTLAADRERLVLAQRTFETRQKSFELTGKSFDAGAVSALDLRQVETLLEGARADAARYRSFVAQDENALALIAGAPVPAEWLPATLTDSVSTVAELPAGVPSEVLIRRPDILQAERALRAANANIGAARAAFFPSITLTAAAGTASGTLGDLFG
;
A
#
# COMPACT_ATOMS: atom_id res chain seq x y z
N ALA A 1 0.73 -13.27 30.09
CA ALA A 1 2.03 -13.70 30.62
C ALA A 1 2.79 -12.44 31.05
N SER A 2 3.20 -12.36 32.32
CA SER A 2 4.03 -11.27 32.81
C SER A 2 5.48 -11.53 32.42
N PHE A 3 6.16 -10.52 31.90
CA PHE A 3 7.61 -10.60 31.63
C PHE A 3 8.38 -10.62 32.96
N PRO A 4 9.39 -11.52 33.11
CA PRO A 4 10.08 -11.70 34.40
C PRO A 4 10.79 -10.46 34.95
N ASN A 5 11.10 -9.48 34.10
CA ASN A 5 11.80 -8.23 34.43
C ASN A 5 10.99 -6.96 34.10
N ALA A 6 9.68 -7.07 33.93
CA ALA A 6 8.85 -5.89 33.73
C ALA A 6 8.79 -5.11 35.05
N ALA A 7 9.26 -3.87 35.04
CA ALA A 7 8.89 -2.92 36.07
C ALA A 7 7.34 -2.86 36.13
N PRO A 8 6.72 -2.71 37.33
CA PRO A 8 5.27 -2.62 37.42
C PRO A 8 4.83 -1.50 36.47
N ALA A 9 4.00 -1.87 35.48
CA ALA A 9 3.43 -0.90 34.55
C ALA A 9 2.74 0.18 35.38
N ALA A 10 3.12 1.44 35.19
CA ALA A 10 2.41 2.53 35.81
C ALA A 10 0.94 2.41 35.36
N ALA A 11 0.03 2.30 36.30
CA ALA A 11 -1.38 1.97 36.08
C ALA A 11 -2.14 2.98 35.18
N GLU A 12 -1.47 4.04 34.72
CA GLU A 12 -1.99 5.12 33.89
C GLU A 12 -1.30 5.24 32.50
N ALA A 13 -0.39 4.30 32.12
CA ALA A 13 0.28 4.40 30.83
C ALA A 13 -0.70 4.05 29.69
N THR A 14 -0.87 4.97 28.76
CA THR A 14 -1.64 4.73 27.52
C THR A 14 -1.09 3.49 26.80
N PRO A 15 -1.93 2.50 26.43
CA PRO A 15 -1.47 1.33 25.70
C PRO A 15 -0.72 1.74 24.41
N ALA A 16 0.37 1.07 24.10
CA ALA A 16 1.22 1.42 22.96
C ALA A 16 0.47 1.43 21.61
N ASP A 17 -0.58 0.61 21.47
CA ASP A 17 -1.45 0.54 20.29
C ASP A 17 -2.49 1.68 20.21
N ALA A 18 -2.69 2.42 21.31
CA ALA A 18 -3.56 3.59 21.35
C ALA A 18 -2.81 4.91 21.15
N ILE A 19 -1.47 4.90 21.10
CA ILE A 19 -0.66 6.09 20.85
C ILE A 19 -0.75 6.48 19.38
N ALA A 20 -1.26 7.68 19.11
CA ALA A 20 -1.27 8.21 17.76
C ALA A 20 0.18 8.47 17.29
N TRP A 21 0.48 8.24 16.01
CA TRP A 21 1.84 8.45 15.48
C TRP A 21 2.35 9.88 15.72
N ARG A 22 1.46 10.87 15.74
CA ARG A 22 1.81 12.27 16.03
C ARG A 22 2.32 12.50 17.44
N ASP A 23 1.85 11.73 18.39
CA ASP A 23 2.26 11.79 19.79
C ASP A 23 3.49 10.92 20.06
N TYR A 24 3.69 9.91 19.20
CA TYR A 24 4.83 9.02 19.26
C TYR A 24 6.13 9.69 18.78
N PHE A 25 6.06 10.52 17.75
CA PHE A 25 7.22 11.26 17.24
C PHE A 25 7.26 12.68 17.80
N ALA A 26 8.32 12.98 18.58
CA ALA A 26 8.47 14.27 19.25
C ALA A 26 8.96 15.39 18.30
N ASP A 27 9.76 15.08 17.28
CA ASP A 27 10.30 16.07 16.33
C ASP A 27 9.19 16.59 15.39
N ALA A 28 8.96 17.91 15.42
CA ALA A 28 7.95 18.56 14.60
C ALA A 28 8.26 18.44 13.09
N ARG A 29 9.54 18.53 12.71
CA ARG A 29 9.99 18.43 11.29
C ARG A 29 9.67 17.04 10.73
N LEU A 30 9.98 15.99 11.51
CA LEU A 30 9.66 14.62 11.12
C LEU A 30 8.15 14.41 10.98
N ARG A 31 7.35 14.98 11.87
CA ARG A 31 5.87 14.91 11.76
C ARG A 31 5.34 15.55 10.48
N GLU A 32 5.93 16.68 10.05
CA GLU A 32 5.55 17.31 8.77
C GLU A 32 5.93 16.44 7.57
N VAL A 33 7.12 15.80 7.59
CA VAL A 33 7.53 14.87 6.52
C VAL A 33 6.62 13.64 6.47
N ILE A 34 6.24 13.07 7.62
CA ILE A 34 5.29 11.96 7.69
C ILE A 34 3.92 12.39 7.15
N ALA A 35 3.43 13.58 7.53
CA ALA A 35 2.16 14.09 7.03
C ALA A 35 2.19 14.31 5.51
N LEU A 36 3.30 14.84 4.97
CA LEU A 36 3.53 14.98 3.53
C LEU A 36 3.47 13.63 2.82
N ALA A 37 4.17 12.62 3.36
CA ALA A 37 4.18 11.27 2.80
C ALA A 37 2.80 10.63 2.82
N LEU A 38 2.08 10.71 3.92
CA LEU A 38 0.72 10.17 4.04
C LEU A 38 -0.26 10.81 3.04
N ALA A 39 -0.04 12.07 2.66
CA ALA A 39 -0.87 12.78 1.69
C ALA A 39 -0.49 12.48 0.22
N ASN A 40 0.79 12.24 -0.07
CA ASN A 40 1.30 12.25 -1.44
C ASN A 40 1.90 10.92 -1.90
N ASN A 41 2.17 9.96 -1.00
CA ASN A 41 2.79 8.69 -1.37
C ASN A 41 1.93 7.92 -2.37
N ARG A 42 2.57 7.45 -3.46
CA ARG A 42 1.90 6.79 -4.58
C ARG A 42 1.41 5.40 -4.23
N ASP A 43 2.17 4.64 -3.44
CA ASP A 43 1.83 3.27 -3.06
C ASP A 43 0.64 3.25 -2.08
N LEU A 44 0.58 4.22 -1.16
CA LEU A 44 -0.57 4.38 -0.29
C LEU A 44 -1.84 4.76 -1.10
N ARG A 45 -1.70 5.54 -2.16
CA ARG A 45 -2.79 5.85 -3.09
C ARG A 45 -3.24 4.61 -3.87
N VAL A 46 -2.30 3.78 -4.34
CA VAL A 46 -2.61 2.48 -4.97
C VAL A 46 -3.35 1.58 -3.98
N ALA A 47 -2.90 1.48 -2.73
CA ALA A 47 -3.59 0.71 -1.70
C ALA A 47 -5.02 1.21 -1.47
N ALA A 48 -5.26 2.52 -1.49
CA ALA A 48 -6.62 3.09 -1.39
C ALA A 48 -7.49 2.74 -2.61
N LEU A 49 -6.96 2.79 -3.83
CA LEU A 49 -7.68 2.41 -5.05
C LEU A 49 -7.98 0.90 -5.09
N ASN A 50 -7.12 0.06 -4.54
CA ASN A 50 -7.36 -1.38 -4.40
C ASN A 50 -8.59 -1.67 -3.51
N ILE A 51 -8.86 -0.83 -2.50
CA ILE A 51 -10.08 -0.94 -1.70
C ILE A 51 -11.32 -0.69 -2.57
N GLU A 52 -11.30 0.36 -3.38
CA GLU A 52 -12.43 0.68 -4.27
C GLU A 52 -12.65 -0.43 -5.32
N GLN A 53 -11.57 -1.00 -5.85
CA GLN A 53 -11.64 -2.16 -6.74
C GLN A 53 -12.25 -3.38 -6.03
N ALA A 54 -11.76 -3.75 -4.86
CA ALA A 54 -12.28 -4.88 -4.09
C ALA A 54 -13.75 -4.66 -3.69
N ARG A 55 -14.13 -3.43 -3.35
CA ARG A 55 -15.50 -3.03 -3.06
C ARG A 55 -16.41 -3.19 -4.29
N ALA A 56 -15.93 -2.80 -5.48
CA ALA A 56 -16.65 -3.01 -6.72
C ALA A 56 -16.84 -4.50 -7.03
N GLN A 57 -15.80 -5.31 -6.85
CA GLN A 57 -15.85 -6.78 -6.98
C GLN A 57 -16.89 -7.41 -6.02
N TYR A 58 -16.87 -6.97 -4.75
CA TYR A 58 -17.87 -7.42 -3.77
C TYR A 58 -19.29 -7.05 -4.22
N ARG A 59 -19.50 -5.84 -4.76
CA ARG A 59 -20.82 -5.41 -5.26
C ARG A 59 -21.28 -6.26 -6.46
N ILE A 60 -20.35 -6.61 -7.36
CA ILE A 60 -20.63 -7.51 -8.49
C ILE A 60 -21.06 -8.87 -7.96
N GLN A 61 -20.29 -9.47 -7.04
CA GLN A 61 -20.64 -10.77 -6.45
C GLN A 61 -21.96 -10.72 -5.68
N ARG A 62 -22.24 -9.60 -5.01
CA ARG A 62 -23.51 -9.40 -4.30
C ARG A 62 -24.70 -9.29 -5.25
N ALA A 63 -24.49 -8.83 -6.48
CA ALA A 63 -25.57 -8.75 -7.48
C ALA A 63 -26.12 -10.12 -7.85
N ASP A 64 -25.33 -11.20 -7.76
CA ASP A 64 -25.76 -12.58 -8.01
C ASP A 64 -26.83 -13.08 -7.02
N LEU A 65 -27.03 -12.36 -5.90
CA LEU A 65 -28.15 -12.63 -4.97
C LEU A 65 -29.51 -12.24 -5.55
N TYR A 66 -29.53 -11.49 -6.64
CA TYR A 66 -30.76 -10.98 -7.28
C TYR A 66 -30.79 -11.38 -8.76
N PRO A 67 -31.99 -11.58 -9.35
CA PRO A 67 -32.09 -11.87 -10.77
C PRO A 67 -31.63 -10.68 -11.62
N ALA A 68 -30.82 -10.94 -12.63
CA ALA A 68 -30.39 -9.95 -13.60
C ALA A 68 -31.51 -9.75 -14.66
N VAL A 69 -32.30 -8.70 -14.53
CA VAL A 69 -33.37 -8.38 -15.45
C VAL A 69 -32.80 -7.68 -16.68
N GLY A 70 -33.10 -8.20 -17.85
CA GLY A 70 -32.75 -7.63 -19.14
C GLY A 70 -33.96 -7.39 -20.03
N ALA A 71 -33.84 -6.45 -20.94
CA ALA A 71 -34.81 -6.26 -22.03
C ALA A 71 -34.11 -6.55 -23.34
N SER A 72 -34.79 -7.21 -24.24
CA SER A 72 -34.34 -7.50 -25.60
C SER A 72 -35.39 -7.23 -26.64
N GLY A 73 -34.98 -6.71 -27.79
CA GLY A 73 -35.81 -6.55 -28.94
C GLY A 73 -35.13 -7.16 -30.17
N GLY A 74 -35.90 -7.79 -31.01
CA GLY A 74 -35.35 -8.45 -32.20
C GLY A 74 -36.34 -8.50 -33.35
N GLN A 75 -35.80 -8.65 -34.55
CA GLN A 75 -36.54 -8.99 -35.77
C GLN A 75 -35.96 -10.28 -36.34
N THR A 76 -36.83 -11.23 -36.60
CA THR A 76 -36.49 -12.46 -37.34
C THR A 76 -37.22 -12.43 -38.67
N ALA A 77 -36.49 -12.60 -39.78
CA ALA A 77 -37.06 -12.79 -41.12
C ALA A 77 -36.72 -14.19 -41.62
N GLN A 78 -37.70 -15.00 -41.90
CA GLN A 78 -37.52 -16.36 -42.35
C GLN A 78 -38.32 -16.57 -43.65
N ARG A 79 -37.67 -17.14 -44.71
CA ARG A 79 -38.35 -17.61 -45.89
C ARG A 79 -38.68 -19.09 -45.70
N LEU A 80 -39.98 -19.40 -45.64
CA LEU A 80 -40.42 -20.78 -45.63
C LEU A 80 -40.59 -21.24 -47.09
N PRO A 81 -39.90 -22.32 -47.54
CA PRO A 81 -40.13 -22.90 -48.84
C PRO A 81 -41.59 -23.39 -48.94
N ASP A 82 -42.25 -23.07 -50.01
CA ASP A 82 -43.48 -23.78 -50.42
C ASP A 82 -43.22 -24.76 -51.57
N ASP A 83 -44.23 -25.58 -51.89
CA ASP A 83 -44.11 -26.57 -52.98
C ASP A 83 -43.86 -25.94 -54.35
N SER A 84 -44.03 -24.66 -54.52
CA SER A 84 -43.78 -23.89 -55.76
C SER A 84 -42.38 -23.25 -55.84
N GLY A 85 -41.58 -23.29 -54.73
CA GLY A 85 -40.23 -22.79 -54.66
C GLY A 85 -40.09 -21.26 -54.44
N ASP A 86 -41.22 -20.52 -54.34
CA ASP A 86 -41.28 -19.08 -54.15
C ASP A 86 -41.87 -18.70 -52.76
N GLY A 87 -41.30 -19.29 -51.72
CA GLY A 87 -41.80 -19.15 -50.34
C GLY A 87 -41.82 -17.70 -49.83
N ASP A 88 -42.91 -17.41 -49.15
CA ASP A 88 -43.15 -16.05 -48.59
C ASP A 88 -42.19 -15.75 -47.44
N VAL A 89 -41.81 -14.46 -47.30
CA VAL A 89 -40.92 -14.02 -46.22
C VAL A 89 -41.76 -13.64 -45.00
N SER A 90 -41.83 -14.50 -44.04
CA SER A 90 -42.39 -14.22 -42.72
C SER A 90 -41.47 -13.33 -41.91
N ARG A 91 -41.94 -12.25 -41.32
CA ARG A 91 -41.22 -11.39 -40.39
C ARG A 91 -41.92 -11.44 -39.05
N THR A 92 -41.10 -11.54 -38.01
CA THR A 92 -41.58 -11.49 -36.63
C THR A 92 -40.76 -10.45 -35.88
N TYR A 93 -41.40 -9.48 -35.31
CA TYR A 93 -40.83 -8.50 -34.38
C TYR A 93 -41.14 -9.00 -32.97
N SER A 94 -40.19 -8.89 -32.06
CA SER A 94 -40.38 -9.28 -30.65
C SER A 94 -39.75 -8.26 -29.72
N ALA A 95 -40.41 -8.01 -28.59
CA ALA A 95 -39.85 -7.28 -27.47
C ALA A 95 -40.13 -8.05 -26.20
N THR A 96 -39.08 -8.36 -25.46
CA THR A 96 -39.17 -9.17 -24.24
C THR A 96 -38.43 -8.50 -23.10
N ILE A 97 -38.96 -8.64 -21.88
CA ILE A 97 -38.29 -8.32 -20.62
C ILE A 97 -38.31 -9.56 -19.74
N GLY A 98 -37.20 -9.84 -19.08
CA GLY A 98 -37.13 -11.02 -18.23
C GLY A 98 -35.76 -11.23 -17.64
N PHE A 99 -35.59 -12.35 -16.98
CA PHE A 99 -34.29 -12.85 -16.48
C PHE A 99 -34.12 -14.31 -16.87
N SER A 100 -32.88 -14.70 -17.06
CA SER A 100 -32.53 -16.08 -17.39
C SER A 100 -31.47 -16.62 -16.43
N ALA A 101 -31.57 -17.91 -16.11
CA ALA A 101 -30.60 -18.65 -15.33
C ALA A 101 -30.30 -18.04 -13.92
N TYR A 102 -31.32 -17.41 -13.31
CA TYR A 102 -31.21 -17.01 -11.90
C TYR A 102 -31.12 -18.24 -11.02
N GLU A 103 -29.98 -18.43 -10.33
CA GLU A 103 -29.77 -19.56 -9.44
C GLU A 103 -30.47 -19.35 -8.09
N LEU A 104 -31.34 -20.27 -7.75
CA LEU A 104 -32.00 -20.34 -6.43
C LEU A 104 -31.01 -20.95 -5.42
N ASP A 105 -30.46 -20.15 -4.52
CA ASP A 105 -29.38 -20.53 -3.61
C ASP A 105 -29.87 -21.37 -2.41
N PHE A 106 -30.38 -22.57 -2.66
CA PHE A 106 -30.82 -23.50 -1.61
C PHE A 106 -29.65 -24.02 -0.78
N PHE A 107 -28.52 -24.30 -1.41
CA PHE A 107 -27.35 -24.91 -0.78
C PHE A 107 -26.31 -23.90 -0.29
N GLY A 108 -26.54 -22.60 -0.47
CA GLY A 108 -25.67 -21.52 0.05
C GLY A 108 -24.43 -21.24 -0.78
N ARG A 109 -24.38 -21.64 -2.06
CA ARG A 109 -23.24 -21.39 -2.95
C ARG A 109 -23.03 -19.89 -3.16
N ILE A 110 -24.08 -19.18 -3.58
CA ILE A 110 -24.00 -17.74 -3.87
C ILE A 110 -23.76 -16.94 -2.58
N ARG A 111 -24.42 -17.29 -1.49
CA ARG A 111 -24.20 -16.67 -0.18
C ARG A 111 -22.76 -16.87 0.30
N SER A 112 -22.19 -18.04 0.11
CA SER A 112 -20.79 -18.33 0.46
C SER A 112 -19.80 -17.56 -0.40
N LEU A 113 -20.02 -17.43 -1.72
CA LEU A 113 -19.19 -16.60 -2.61
C LEU A 113 -19.29 -15.10 -2.26
N ASN A 114 -20.48 -14.63 -1.91
CA ASN A 114 -20.67 -13.26 -1.44
C ASN A 114 -19.95 -13.02 -0.10
N ALA A 115 -19.98 -13.97 0.83
CA ALA A 115 -19.21 -13.88 2.07
C ALA A 115 -17.70 -13.89 1.83
N GLN A 116 -17.22 -14.73 0.90
CA GLN A 116 -15.82 -14.72 0.46
C GLN A 116 -15.40 -13.34 -0.08
N ALA A 117 -16.19 -12.76 -0.98
CA ALA A 117 -15.92 -11.46 -1.59
C ALA A 117 -15.93 -10.33 -0.54
N LEU A 118 -16.85 -10.41 0.46
CA LEU A 118 -16.88 -9.45 1.57
C LEU A 118 -15.62 -9.53 2.42
N GLU A 119 -15.18 -10.72 2.82
CA GLU A 119 -13.97 -10.88 3.63
C GLU A 119 -12.71 -10.46 2.84
N THR A 120 -12.67 -10.70 1.53
CA THR A 120 -11.61 -10.22 0.66
C THR A 120 -11.58 -8.68 0.63
N TYR A 121 -12.73 -8.03 0.49
CA TYR A 121 -12.83 -6.57 0.54
C TYR A 121 -12.36 -6.02 1.89
N LEU A 122 -12.82 -6.59 3.02
CA LEU A 122 -12.39 -6.17 4.36
C LEU A 122 -10.89 -6.40 4.58
N GLY A 123 -10.32 -7.46 3.97
CA GLY A 123 -8.88 -7.72 3.99
C GLY A 123 -8.06 -6.62 3.31
N THR A 124 -8.57 -6.00 2.23
CA THR A 124 -7.88 -4.89 1.57
C THR A 124 -7.88 -3.59 2.39
N GLU A 125 -8.89 -3.39 3.25
CA GLU A 125 -8.90 -2.27 4.20
C GLU A 125 -7.77 -2.42 5.24
N GLU A 126 -7.55 -3.64 5.75
CA GLU A 126 -6.46 -3.92 6.68
C GLU A 126 -5.09 -3.84 6.00
N ALA A 127 -4.98 -4.28 4.74
CA ALA A 127 -3.77 -4.13 3.93
C ALA A 127 -3.36 -2.65 3.78
N ARG A 128 -4.33 -1.74 3.55
CA ARG A 128 -4.06 -0.29 3.51
C ARG A 128 -3.54 0.24 4.85
N ARG A 129 -4.13 -0.21 5.98
CA ARG A 129 -3.66 0.18 7.32
C ARG A 129 -2.23 -0.31 7.56
N SER A 130 -1.92 -1.54 7.15
CA SER A 130 -0.56 -2.10 7.22
C SER A 130 0.41 -1.29 6.37
N ALA A 131 0.05 -0.96 5.12
CA ALA A 131 0.86 -0.13 4.24
C ALA A 131 1.11 1.27 4.83
N GLN A 132 0.13 1.86 5.50
CA GLN A 132 0.29 3.15 6.18
C GLN A 132 1.32 3.08 7.31
N ILE A 133 1.28 2.03 8.13
CA ILE A 133 2.25 1.82 9.21
C ILE A 133 3.66 1.61 8.63
N SER A 134 3.79 0.80 7.58
CA SER A 134 5.05 0.55 6.90
C SER A 134 5.63 1.83 6.29
N LEU A 135 4.80 2.65 5.64
CA LEU A 135 5.22 3.94 5.08
C LEU A 135 5.75 4.89 6.17
N VAL A 136 5.06 4.98 7.31
CA VAL A 136 5.54 5.81 8.44
C VAL A 136 6.91 5.33 8.91
N ALA A 137 7.09 4.01 9.08
CA ALA A 137 8.38 3.46 9.49
C ALA A 137 9.49 3.71 8.45
N GLU A 138 9.17 3.60 7.15
CA GLU A 138 10.11 3.84 6.05
C GLU A 138 10.54 5.31 6.00
N VAL A 139 9.60 6.25 6.12
CA VAL A 139 9.89 7.70 6.21
C VAL A 139 10.82 8.00 7.39
N VAL A 140 10.52 7.46 8.56
CA VAL A 140 11.34 7.65 9.77
C VAL A 140 12.75 7.11 9.57
N ASN A 141 12.89 5.90 9.04
CA ASN A 141 14.19 5.30 8.77
C ASN A 141 15.00 6.11 7.76
N ALA A 142 14.39 6.55 6.65
CA ALA A 142 15.05 7.38 5.65
C ALA A 142 15.48 8.73 6.24
N TRP A 143 14.63 9.37 7.05
CA TRP A 143 14.94 10.64 7.71
C TRP A 143 16.08 10.52 8.72
N LEU A 144 16.13 9.44 9.51
CA LEU A 144 17.22 9.16 10.45
C LEU A 144 18.52 8.79 9.74
N THR A 145 18.46 8.07 8.61
CA THR A 145 19.63 7.77 7.77
C THR A 145 20.22 9.05 7.23
N LEU A 146 19.40 9.94 6.69
CA LEU A 146 19.85 11.27 6.24
C LEU A 146 20.50 12.08 7.38
N ALA A 147 19.90 12.04 8.60
CA ALA A 147 20.47 12.69 9.78
C ALA A 147 21.88 12.17 10.10
N ALA A 148 22.06 10.83 10.08
CA ALA A 148 23.33 10.18 10.34
C ALA A 148 24.39 10.51 9.27
N ASP A 149 24.01 10.52 8.00
CA ASP A 149 24.95 10.81 6.91
C ASP A 149 25.31 12.30 6.81
N ARG A 150 24.42 13.21 7.20
CA ARG A 150 24.76 14.62 7.40
C ARG A 150 25.78 14.82 8.53
N GLU A 151 25.61 14.12 9.65
CA GLU A 151 26.58 14.19 10.75
C GLU A 151 27.94 13.62 10.33
N ARG A 152 27.96 12.49 9.61
CA ARG A 152 29.20 11.91 9.03
C ARG A 152 29.85 12.86 8.03
N LEU A 153 29.07 13.57 7.21
CA LEU A 153 29.58 14.58 6.27
C LEU A 153 30.29 15.72 7.03
N VAL A 154 29.67 16.25 8.09
CA VAL A 154 30.27 17.30 8.93
C VAL A 154 31.59 16.80 9.54
N LEU A 155 31.61 15.56 10.06
CA LEU A 155 32.84 14.97 10.61
C LEU A 155 33.93 14.80 9.54
N ALA A 156 33.56 14.28 8.36
CA ALA A 156 34.49 14.10 7.25
C ALA A 156 35.08 15.45 6.75
N GLN A 157 34.24 16.48 6.67
CA GLN A 157 34.69 17.83 6.31
C GLN A 157 35.70 18.41 7.34
N ARG A 158 35.40 18.31 8.64
CA ARG A 158 36.30 18.72 9.70
C ARG A 158 37.63 17.94 9.67
N THR A 159 37.55 16.65 9.39
CA THR A 159 38.71 15.78 9.25
C THR A 159 39.55 16.23 8.05
N PHE A 160 38.93 16.48 6.92
CA PHE A 160 39.62 17.01 5.73
C PHE A 160 40.35 18.35 6.03
N GLU A 161 39.66 19.32 6.64
CA GLU A 161 40.24 20.61 7.02
C GLU A 161 41.47 20.46 7.94
N THR A 162 41.37 19.53 8.92
CA THR A 162 42.48 19.24 9.85
C THR A 162 43.66 18.61 9.12
N ARG A 163 43.40 17.63 8.22
CA ARG A 163 44.46 17.01 7.41
C ARG A 163 45.09 17.98 6.44
N GLN A 164 44.31 18.90 5.87
CA GLN A 164 44.84 19.95 5.01
C GLN A 164 45.82 20.86 5.76
N LYS A 165 45.48 21.34 6.96
CA LYS A 165 46.38 22.12 7.81
C LYS A 165 47.65 21.34 8.17
N SER A 166 47.53 20.05 8.47
CA SER A 166 48.69 19.20 8.75
C SER A 166 49.62 19.07 7.54
N PHE A 167 49.04 18.86 6.34
CA PHE A 167 49.81 18.79 5.09
C PHE A 167 50.54 20.09 4.79
N GLU A 168 49.86 21.24 4.93
CA GLU A 168 50.47 22.56 4.75
C GLU A 168 51.64 22.82 5.70
N LEU A 169 51.52 22.41 6.98
CA LEU A 169 52.57 22.54 7.97
C LEU A 169 53.76 21.60 7.67
N THR A 170 53.46 20.33 7.33
CA THR A 170 54.51 19.39 6.95
C THR A 170 55.25 19.83 5.67
N GLY A 171 54.52 20.40 4.68
CA GLY A 171 55.11 20.96 3.48
C GLY A 171 56.13 22.08 3.78
N LYS A 172 55.77 23.04 4.65
CA LYS A 172 56.69 24.07 5.12
C LYS A 172 57.92 23.50 5.84
N SER A 173 57.74 22.44 6.64
CA SER A 173 58.83 21.75 7.32
C SER A 173 59.75 21.00 6.34
N PHE A 174 59.19 20.43 5.29
CA PHE A 174 59.93 19.76 4.23
C PHE A 174 60.78 20.77 3.44
N ASP A 175 60.17 21.92 3.05
CA ASP A 175 60.88 23.01 2.36
C ASP A 175 62.06 23.56 3.20
N ALA A 176 61.90 23.53 4.54
CA ALA A 176 62.96 23.91 5.48
C ALA A 176 63.97 22.78 5.73
N GLY A 177 63.82 21.60 5.12
CA GLY A 177 64.73 20.43 5.31
C GLY A 177 64.55 19.71 6.63
N ALA A 178 63.47 19.94 7.42
CA ALA A 178 63.26 19.39 8.75
C ALA A 178 62.58 18.01 8.76
N VAL A 179 61.90 17.63 7.66
CA VAL A 179 61.20 16.31 7.51
C VAL A 179 61.53 15.68 6.17
N SER A 180 61.31 14.35 6.07
CA SER A 180 61.63 13.62 4.84
C SER A 180 60.50 13.73 3.79
N ALA A 181 60.87 13.42 2.53
CA ALA A 181 59.84 13.29 1.46
C ALA A 181 58.84 12.17 1.74
N LEU A 182 59.25 11.14 2.46
CA LEU A 182 58.35 10.03 2.88
C LEU A 182 57.27 10.56 3.84
N ASP A 183 57.62 11.38 4.82
CA ASP A 183 56.69 11.96 5.78
C ASP A 183 55.66 12.85 5.06
N LEU A 184 56.13 13.67 4.11
CA LEU A 184 55.23 14.51 3.30
C LEU A 184 54.24 13.66 2.50
N ARG A 185 54.70 12.60 1.84
CA ARG A 185 53.81 11.69 1.07
C ARG A 185 52.81 10.93 1.93
N GLN A 186 53.19 10.57 3.15
CA GLN A 186 52.28 9.95 4.10
C GLN A 186 51.13 10.88 4.50
N VAL A 187 51.45 12.14 4.82
CA VAL A 187 50.44 13.14 5.18
C VAL A 187 49.56 13.50 3.98
N GLU A 188 50.13 13.55 2.76
CA GLU A 188 49.37 13.74 1.52
C GLU A 188 48.35 12.60 1.30
N THR A 189 48.77 11.35 1.52
CA THR A 189 47.85 10.18 1.42
C THR A 189 46.67 10.29 2.39
N LEU A 190 46.92 10.74 3.64
CA LEU A 190 45.87 10.95 4.63
C LEU A 190 44.93 12.10 4.24
N LEU A 191 45.45 13.17 3.62
CA LEU A 191 44.67 14.28 3.12
C LEU A 191 43.73 13.82 1.98
N GLU A 192 44.27 13.11 0.99
CA GLU A 192 43.48 12.63 -0.15
C GLU A 192 42.42 11.59 0.27
N GLY A 193 42.75 10.75 1.24
CA GLY A 193 41.75 9.83 1.86
C GLY A 193 40.61 10.61 2.51
N ALA A 194 40.90 11.63 3.30
CA ALA A 194 39.88 12.48 3.92
C ALA A 194 39.04 13.28 2.88
N ARG A 195 39.66 13.71 1.78
CA ARG A 195 38.98 14.35 0.65
C ARG A 195 37.97 13.40 0.00
N ALA A 196 38.39 12.16 -0.24
CA ALA A 196 37.54 11.14 -0.83
C ALA A 196 36.33 10.81 0.08
N ASP A 197 36.56 10.71 1.42
CA ASP A 197 35.49 10.49 2.39
C ASP A 197 34.47 11.63 2.42
N ALA A 198 34.95 12.90 2.41
CA ALA A 198 34.05 14.06 2.37
C ALA A 198 33.21 14.10 1.08
N ALA A 199 33.81 13.72 -0.07
CA ALA A 199 33.07 13.60 -1.34
C ALA A 199 32.04 12.48 -1.32
N ARG A 200 32.39 11.32 -0.75
CA ARG A 200 31.50 10.17 -0.61
C ARG A 200 30.26 10.50 0.24
N TYR A 201 30.46 11.08 1.42
CA TYR A 201 29.31 11.44 2.29
C TYR A 201 28.45 12.56 1.71
N ARG A 202 29.02 13.48 0.94
CA ARG A 202 28.21 14.46 0.18
C ARG A 202 27.30 13.77 -0.83
N SER A 203 27.79 12.72 -1.50
CA SER A 203 26.98 11.92 -2.42
C SER A 203 25.89 11.15 -1.69
N PHE A 204 26.17 10.56 -0.52
CA PHE A 204 25.16 9.85 0.27
C PHE A 204 24.05 10.78 0.74
N VAL A 205 24.37 11.94 1.29
CA VAL A 205 23.37 12.95 1.69
C VAL A 205 22.44 13.30 0.52
N ALA A 206 23.01 13.53 -0.68
CA ALA A 206 22.19 13.84 -1.86
C ALA A 206 21.30 12.66 -2.29
N GLN A 207 21.78 11.42 -2.15
CA GLN A 207 20.98 10.21 -2.43
C GLN A 207 19.86 10.05 -1.41
N ASP A 208 20.13 10.26 -0.13
CA ASP A 208 19.15 10.16 0.95
C ASP A 208 18.04 11.21 0.83
N GLU A 209 18.40 12.46 0.45
CA GLU A 209 17.40 13.50 0.17
C GLU A 209 16.48 13.11 -0.98
N ASN A 210 17.02 12.52 -2.06
CA ASN A 210 16.23 12.01 -3.16
C ASN A 210 15.36 10.80 -2.75
N ALA A 211 15.90 9.88 -1.96
CA ALA A 211 15.16 8.73 -1.46
C ALA A 211 13.99 9.17 -0.57
N LEU A 212 14.24 10.13 0.34
CA LEU A 212 13.19 10.68 1.20
C LEU A 212 12.09 11.37 0.37
N ALA A 213 12.46 12.15 -0.65
CA ALA A 213 11.50 12.80 -1.55
C ALA A 213 10.68 11.77 -2.36
N LEU A 214 11.31 10.67 -2.79
CA LEU A 214 10.63 9.56 -3.47
C LEU A 214 9.59 8.90 -2.57
N ILE A 215 9.97 8.56 -1.34
CA ILE A 215 9.07 7.95 -0.34
C ILE A 215 7.94 8.92 0.03
N ALA A 216 8.26 10.21 0.21
CA ALA A 216 7.26 11.23 0.49
C ALA A 216 6.30 11.48 -0.69
N GLY A 217 6.70 11.12 -1.92
CA GLY A 217 5.92 11.35 -3.13
C GLY A 217 5.87 12.82 -3.59
N ALA A 218 6.64 13.70 -2.92
CA ALA A 218 6.75 15.13 -3.19
C ALA A 218 8.12 15.65 -2.71
N PRO A 219 8.62 16.80 -3.24
CA PRO A 219 9.81 17.45 -2.72
C PRO A 219 9.64 17.81 -1.24
N VAL A 220 10.63 17.46 -0.42
CA VAL A 220 10.61 17.77 1.02
C VAL A 220 11.27 19.15 1.23
N PRO A 221 10.59 20.11 1.88
CA PRO A 221 11.16 21.41 2.20
C PRO A 221 12.44 21.29 3.05
N ALA A 222 13.42 22.14 2.78
CA ALA A 222 14.73 22.08 3.45
C ALA A 222 14.62 22.29 4.98
N GLU A 223 13.64 23.07 5.43
CA GLU A 223 13.37 23.32 6.84
C GLU A 223 12.85 22.07 7.60
N TRP A 224 12.35 21.07 6.91
CA TRP A 224 11.87 19.81 7.51
C TRP A 224 12.93 18.72 7.53
N LEU A 225 14.09 18.96 6.87
CA LEU A 225 15.17 18.00 6.88
C LEU A 225 15.93 18.02 8.21
N PRO A 226 16.48 16.88 8.68
CA PRO A 226 17.24 16.82 9.91
C PRO A 226 18.55 17.58 9.79
N ALA A 227 19.02 18.22 10.85
CA ALA A 227 20.34 18.83 10.87
C ALA A 227 21.42 17.77 11.14
N THR A 228 21.30 17.07 12.28
CA THR A 228 22.22 16.00 12.72
C THR A 228 21.44 14.89 13.42
N LEU A 229 22.07 13.72 13.61
CA LEU A 229 21.49 12.63 14.36
C LEU A 229 21.35 12.98 15.85
N THR A 230 22.32 13.72 16.41
CA THR A 230 22.31 14.11 17.82
C THR A 230 21.09 14.95 18.18
N ASP A 231 20.63 15.84 17.29
CA ASP A 231 19.41 16.60 17.46
C ASP A 231 18.14 15.78 17.33
N SER A 232 18.26 14.55 16.81
CA SER A 232 17.17 13.68 16.43
C SER A 232 16.96 12.49 17.38
N VAL A 233 17.88 12.27 18.35
CA VAL A 233 17.84 11.09 19.26
C VAL A 233 16.61 11.09 20.18
N SER A 234 16.02 12.25 20.50
CA SER A 234 14.78 12.35 21.29
C SER A 234 13.50 12.26 20.48
N THR A 235 13.58 11.75 19.25
CA THR A 235 12.50 11.77 18.26
C THR A 235 11.34 10.84 18.59
N VAL A 236 11.61 9.79 19.37
CA VAL A 236 10.66 8.70 19.66
C VAL A 236 10.29 8.70 21.15
N ALA A 237 8.98 8.64 21.44
CA ALA A 237 8.52 8.48 22.81
C ALA A 237 8.94 7.13 23.39
N GLU A 238 9.32 7.11 24.65
CA GLU A 238 9.67 5.88 25.36
C GLU A 238 8.44 4.99 25.51
N LEU A 239 8.52 3.75 25.00
CA LEU A 239 7.42 2.80 25.12
C LEU A 239 7.51 2.08 26.48
N PRO A 240 6.37 1.95 27.20
CA PRO A 240 6.35 1.20 28.44
C PRO A 240 6.70 -0.27 28.19
N ALA A 241 7.52 -0.84 29.06
CA ALA A 241 7.81 -2.26 29.05
C ALA A 241 6.56 -3.08 29.37
N GLY A 242 6.42 -4.28 28.80
CA GLY A 242 5.31 -5.19 29.11
C GLY A 242 4.07 -5.02 28.26
N VAL A 243 4.25 -4.65 26.98
CA VAL A 243 3.13 -4.62 26.00
C VAL A 243 2.44 -5.99 25.96
N PRO A 244 1.13 -6.09 26.23
CA PRO A 244 0.43 -7.37 26.26
C PRO A 244 0.34 -8.00 24.88
N SER A 245 0.34 -9.35 24.81
CA SER A 245 0.25 -10.09 23.55
C SER A 245 -1.03 -9.82 22.77
N GLU A 246 -2.08 -9.31 23.43
CA GLU A 246 -3.33 -8.90 22.78
C GLU A 246 -3.13 -7.78 21.74
N VAL A 247 -2.07 -6.99 21.82
CA VAL A 247 -1.71 -6.01 20.79
C VAL A 247 -1.43 -6.68 19.44
N LEU A 248 -0.91 -7.92 19.45
CA LEU A 248 -0.64 -8.66 18.22
C LEU A 248 -1.92 -8.93 17.41
N ILE A 249 -3.05 -9.25 18.06
CA ILE A 249 -4.31 -9.51 17.36
C ILE A 249 -4.98 -8.24 16.80
N ARG A 250 -4.48 -7.07 17.16
CA ARG A 250 -4.94 -5.77 16.61
C ARG A 250 -4.07 -5.29 15.45
N ARG A 251 -2.98 -5.98 15.14
CA ARG A 251 -2.10 -5.63 14.02
C ARG A 251 -2.85 -5.79 12.70
N PRO A 252 -2.79 -4.82 11.79
CA PRO A 252 -3.51 -4.89 10.51
C PRO A 252 -3.07 -6.06 9.63
N ASP A 253 -1.78 -6.44 9.65
CA ASP A 253 -1.27 -7.59 8.89
C ASP A 253 -1.86 -8.92 9.41
N ILE A 254 -2.01 -9.08 10.72
CA ILE A 254 -2.66 -10.24 11.33
C ILE A 254 -4.16 -10.25 11.00
N LEU A 255 -4.83 -9.10 11.12
CA LEU A 255 -6.24 -8.96 10.76
C LEU A 255 -6.48 -9.26 9.27
N GLN A 256 -5.58 -8.81 8.38
CA GLN A 256 -5.63 -9.14 6.96
C GLN A 256 -5.54 -10.66 6.73
N ALA A 257 -4.59 -11.35 7.39
CA ALA A 257 -4.43 -12.80 7.29
C ALA A 257 -5.68 -13.53 7.83
N GLU A 258 -6.28 -13.05 8.92
CA GLU A 258 -7.53 -13.59 9.45
C GLU A 258 -8.70 -13.43 8.47
N ARG A 259 -8.83 -12.26 7.81
CA ARG A 259 -9.80 -12.04 6.75
C ARG A 259 -9.60 -12.99 5.56
N ALA A 260 -8.35 -13.19 5.14
CA ALA A 260 -8.02 -14.15 4.09
C ALA A 260 -8.42 -15.60 4.47
N LEU A 261 -8.19 -16.00 5.73
CA LEU A 261 -8.63 -17.29 6.23
C LEU A 261 -10.16 -17.43 6.22
N ARG A 262 -10.88 -16.39 6.64
CA ARG A 262 -12.36 -16.39 6.61
C ARG A 262 -12.89 -16.44 5.18
N ALA A 263 -12.26 -15.73 4.24
CA ALA A 263 -12.59 -15.81 2.81
C ALA A 263 -12.39 -17.23 2.26
N ALA A 264 -11.26 -17.87 2.59
CA ALA A 264 -10.99 -19.26 2.19
C ALA A 264 -12.02 -20.24 2.78
N ASN A 265 -12.41 -20.09 4.05
CA ASN A 265 -13.45 -20.89 4.67
C ASN A 265 -14.83 -20.70 4.01
N ALA A 266 -15.17 -19.48 3.63
CA ALA A 266 -16.41 -19.21 2.87
C ALA A 266 -16.36 -19.90 1.50
N ASN A 267 -15.21 -19.88 0.82
CA ASN A 267 -15.03 -20.59 -0.46
C ASN A 267 -15.20 -22.11 -0.32
N ILE A 268 -14.76 -22.72 0.79
CA ILE A 268 -15.03 -24.14 1.08
C ILE A 268 -16.55 -24.39 1.14
N GLY A 269 -17.32 -23.46 1.71
CA GLY A 269 -18.79 -23.54 1.71
C GLY A 269 -19.36 -23.56 0.30
N ALA A 270 -18.88 -22.68 -0.58
CA ALA A 270 -19.29 -22.65 -1.98
C ALA A 270 -18.91 -23.92 -2.74
N ALA A 271 -17.69 -24.45 -2.51
CA ALA A 271 -17.23 -25.70 -3.12
C ALA A 271 -18.07 -26.91 -2.66
N ARG A 272 -18.44 -26.97 -1.39
CA ARG A 272 -19.36 -28.04 -0.88
C ARG A 272 -20.74 -27.92 -1.49
N ALA A 273 -21.27 -26.72 -1.66
CA ALA A 273 -22.56 -26.49 -2.29
C ALA A 273 -22.58 -26.95 -3.76
N ALA A 274 -21.43 -26.86 -4.46
CA ALA A 274 -21.29 -27.29 -5.86
C ALA A 274 -21.46 -28.84 -6.08
N PHE A 275 -21.42 -29.66 -5.02
CA PHE A 275 -21.75 -31.08 -5.13
C PHE A 275 -23.25 -31.32 -5.29
N PHE A 276 -24.09 -30.34 -5.00
CA PHE A 276 -25.55 -30.43 -5.11
C PHE A 276 -26.00 -29.86 -6.46
N PRO A 277 -27.19 -30.32 -6.98
CA PRO A 277 -27.73 -29.76 -8.21
C PRO A 277 -28.03 -28.28 -8.09
N SER A 278 -27.66 -27.49 -9.10
CA SER A 278 -28.08 -26.08 -9.22
C SER A 278 -29.50 -26.01 -9.77
N ILE A 279 -30.34 -25.20 -9.15
CA ILE A 279 -31.71 -24.95 -9.62
C ILE A 279 -31.75 -23.52 -10.14
N THR A 280 -31.98 -23.37 -11.46
CA THR A 280 -32.07 -22.08 -12.10
C THR A 280 -33.50 -21.74 -12.50
N LEU A 281 -33.88 -20.49 -12.32
CA LEU A 281 -35.18 -19.96 -12.71
C LEU A 281 -35.00 -19.04 -13.92
N THR A 282 -35.87 -19.21 -14.93
CA THR A 282 -35.97 -18.32 -16.08
C THR A 282 -37.42 -17.85 -16.20
N ALA A 283 -37.60 -16.54 -16.35
CA ALA A 283 -38.92 -15.96 -16.60
C ALA A 283 -38.77 -14.78 -17.57
N ALA A 284 -39.63 -14.74 -18.55
CA ALA A 284 -39.70 -13.64 -19.51
C ALA A 284 -41.16 -13.35 -19.86
N ALA A 285 -41.47 -12.11 -20.08
CA ALA A 285 -42.74 -11.65 -20.62
C ALA A 285 -42.47 -10.68 -21.80
N GLY A 286 -43.31 -10.72 -22.83
CA GLY A 286 -43.07 -9.88 -23.99
C GLY A 286 -44.22 -9.97 -24.99
N THR A 287 -44.04 -9.19 -26.08
CA THR A 287 -44.94 -9.15 -27.20
C THR A 287 -44.22 -9.58 -28.48
N ALA A 288 -44.96 -10.17 -29.40
CA ALA A 288 -44.49 -10.47 -30.74
C ALA A 288 -45.55 -10.15 -31.80
N SER A 289 -45.16 -9.56 -32.92
CA SER A 289 -46.08 -9.21 -33.99
C SER A 289 -45.43 -9.39 -35.36
N GLY A 290 -46.24 -9.58 -36.40
CA GLY A 290 -45.78 -9.61 -37.80
C GLY A 290 -45.38 -8.23 -38.34
N THR A 291 -45.83 -7.14 -37.72
CA THR A 291 -45.47 -5.76 -38.08
C THR A 291 -44.91 -5.03 -36.85
N LEU A 292 -44.03 -4.06 -37.09
CA LEU A 292 -43.44 -3.28 -36.01
C LEU A 292 -44.51 -2.37 -35.34
N GLY A 293 -45.53 -1.90 -36.13
CA GLY A 293 -46.56 -1.00 -35.62
C GLY A 293 -47.50 -1.66 -34.61
N ASP A 294 -47.73 -2.97 -34.73
CA ASP A 294 -48.62 -3.74 -33.86
C ASP A 294 -47.91 -4.41 -32.67
N LEU A 295 -46.63 -4.09 -32.47
CA LEU A 295 -45.86 -4.72 -31.41
C LEU A 295 -46.31 -4.30 -30.00
N PHE A 296 -46.84 -3.09 -29.87
CA PHE A 296 -47.33 -2.51 -28.61
C PHE A 296 -48.79 -2.00 -28.69
N GLY A 297 -49.53 -2.40 -29.74
CA GLY A 297 -50.94 -2.02 -29.98
C GLY A 297 -51.92 -2.94 -29.27
#